data_f48204fc6253595c1699376556bad55f
#
_entry.id   f48204fc6253595c1699376556bad55f
#
_cell.length_a   1.000
_cell.length_b   1.000
_cell.length_c   1.000
_cell.angle_alpha   90.00
_cell.angle_beta   90.00
_cell.angle_gamma   90.00
#
_symmetry.space_group_name_H-M   'P 1'
#
loop_
_entity.id
_entity.type
_entity.pdbx_description
1 polymer ?
#
loop_
_entity_poly.entity_id
_entity_poly.type
_entity_poly.pdbx_seq_one_letter_code
_entity_poly.pdbx_strand_id
1 'polypeptide(L)'
;MKKHGLNIILCALLMVLLFLPLIQQEFHPFKLNRLHGDVEEVKMPELTFESYNQQTYQAQLEKYAAQHFGFHEWVIRLYNQYLWTYRKTYAFDVTIGKDKWLYPKKGVLDHYRQVSYEAAPDNDALKQKFNKDIERLKKVQNLLDQNGTKIFVLICPSKDIVYPEHLPTTSNFVMGDGMRAIEYLPQAFAENGINYIDMCNWFLQIKDTVSYPLFPMRGMHWSDIACVHAADSVIRYMEQLTGKNMPNLKIGPMYPGETVYPDGDLEQSMNLLWGITPPFQNYYATVEVDADSTAQKLNLLTIGDSFFHNWNFALPLKDIFNAYPYYFYYSTVFFDPDHSKVSQVNLKEELDRADIVMLSYSATQLYDFNRGFLSQALVQLSAKNPENIEGILLDIKQSMEDNETWFESLKEKAENKGKTLEEVMDEDARYLFNQNPEKYMLRHAVEQIKQAMRNTPEWYDGLMEKAQQTGKNIEEVMEEDAIYLINQEPEKYIRI
;
A
#
# COMPACT_ATOMS: atom_id res chain seq x y z
N MET A 1 32.95 -60.43 -6.62
CA MET A 1 31.58 -60.37 -6.04
C MET A 1 31.29 -59.11 -5.21
N LYS A 2 32.19 -58.63 -4.32
CA LYS A 2 31.88 -57.42 -3.48
C LYS A 2 31.68 -56.09 -4.24
N LYS A 3 32.40 -55.86 -5.38
CA LYS A 3 32.23 -54.62 -6.20
C LYS A 3 30.88 -54.54 -6.93
N HIS A 4 30.35 -55.67 -7.42
CA HIS A 4 29.05 -55.69 -8.08
C HIS A 4 27.89 -55.41 -7.13
N GLY A 5 27.94 -55.92 -5.91
CA GLY A 5 26.92 -55.64 -4.91
C GLY A 5 26.88 -54.14 -4.51
N LEU A 6 28.06 -53.50 -4.36
CA LEU A 6 28.14 -52.06 -4.05
C LEU A 6 27.56 -51.22 -5.20
N ASN A 7 27.87 -51.56 -6.45
CA ASN A 7 27.33 -50.81 -7.58
C ASN A 7 25.81 -50.91 -7.72
N ILE A 8 25.22 -52.10 -7.41
CA ILE A 8 23.78 -52.31 -7.41
C ILE A 8 23.13 -51.43 -6.30
N ILE A 9 23.71 -51.42 -5.09
CA ILE A 9 23.21 -50.61 -4.00
C ILE A 9 23.30 -49.12 -4.33
N LEU A 10 24.42 -48.65 -4.91
CA LEU A 10 24.57 -47.26 -5.34
C LEU A 10 23.56 -46.90 -6.45
N CYS A 11 23.35 -47.76 -7.41
CA CYS A 11 22.37 -47.57 -8.47
C CYS A 11 20.94 -47.48 -7.88
N ALA A 12 20.58 -48.40 -7.02
CA ALA A 12 19.28 -48.37 -6.35
C ALA A 12 19.08 -47.09 -5.50
N LEU A 13 20.11 -46.67 -4.82
CA LEU A 13 20.07 -45.43 -3.99
C LEU A 13 19.92 -44.18 -4.88
N LEU A 14 20.61 -44.12 -6.01
CA LEU A 14 20.48 -43.06 -7.02
C LEU A 14 19.08 -43.03 -7.60
N MET A 15 18.51 -44.23 -7.94
CA MET A 15 17.13 -44.32 -8.43
C MET A 15 16.12 -43.83 -7.39
N VAL A 16 16.26 -44.23 -6.13
CA VAL A 16 15.40 -43.74 -5.04
C VAL A 16 15.50 -42.21 -4.93
N LEU A 17 16.72 -41.65 -4.93
CA LEU A 17 16.93 -40.20 -4.88
C LEU A 17 16.32 -39.48 -6.08
N LEU A 18 16.38 -40.08 -7.26
CA LEU A 18 15.79 -39.49 -8.47
C LEU A 18 14.25 -39.44 -8.43
N PHE A 19 13.62 -40.47 -7.89
CA PHE A 19 12.15 -40.56 -7.81
C PHE A 19 11.58 -39.98 -6.52
N LEU A 20 12.40 -39.69 -5.52
CA LEU A 20 11.95 -39.18 -4.23
C LEU A 20 11.13 -37.87 -4.33
N PRO A 21 11.51 -36.87 -5.19
CA PRO A 21 10.68 -35.69 -5.38
C PRO A 21 9.29 -35.99 -5.95
N LEU A 22 9.17 -36.92 -6.88
CA LEU A 22 7.91 -37.36 -7.44
C LEU A 22 7.05 -38.06 -6.36
N ILE A 23 7.68 -38.93 -5.56
CA ILE A 23 7.01 -39.59 -4.43
C ILE A 23 6.51 -38.55 -3.42
N GLN A 24 7.31 -37.55 -3.12
CA GLN A 24 6.90 -36.46 -2.23
C GLN A 24 5.75 -35.65 -2.81
N GLN A 25 5.76 -35.37 -4.11
CA GLN A 25 4.72 -34.62 -4.79
C GLN A 25 3.37 -35.37 -4.79
N GLU A 26 3.39 -36.68 -4.99
CA GLU A 26 2.15 -37.49 -5.10
C GLU A 26 1.63 -37.98 -3.75
N PHE A 27 2.52 -38.42 -2.86
CA PHE A 27 2.14 -39.09 -1.62
C PHE A 27 2.38 -38.27 -0.35
N HIS A 28 3.10 -37.17 -0.44
CA HIS A 28 3.42 -36.25 0.67
C HIS A 28 3.94 -36.95 1.95
N PRO A 29 4.88 -37.92 1.85
CA PRO A 29 5.35 -38.67 3.03
C PRO A 29 6.05 -37.78 4.04
N PHE A 30 6.57 -36.62 3.62
CA PHE A 30 7.19 -35.64 4.51
C PHE A 30 6.31 -34.40 4.61
N LYS A 31 6.05 -33.96 5.84
CA LYS A 31 5.34 -32.70 6.09
C LYS A 31 6.30 -31.53 5.87
N LEU A 32 6.05 -30.73 4.85
CA LEU A 32 6.81 -29.51 4.55
C LEU A 32 6.01 -28.32 5.02
N ASN A 33 6.66 -27.37 5.71
CA ASN A 33 6.04 -26.09 6.05
C ASN A 33 6.06 -25.19 4.82
N ARG A 34 4.94 -24.49 4.58
CA ARG A 34 4.87 -23.48 3.51
C ARG A 34 5.94 -22.42 3.69
N LEU A 35 6.37 -21.83 2.57
CA LEU A 35 7.25 -20.67 2.60
C LEU A 35 6.49 -19.47 3.15
N HIS A 36 7.18 -18.59 3.86
CA HIS A 36 6.68 -17.29 4.26
C HIS A 36 6.82 -16.31 3.09
N GLY A 37 5.89 -15.38 2.98
CA GLY A 37 5.83 -14.37 1.92
C GLY A 37 4.63 -14.57 1.02
N ASP A 38 4.36 -13.57 0.20
CA ASP A 38 3.27 -13.58 -0.78
C ASP A 38 3.74 -14.33 -2.02
N VAL A 39 3.36 -15.60 -2.12
CA VAL A 39 3.70 -16.47 -3.24
C VAL A 39 2.43 -16.69 -4.06
N GLU A 40 2.38 -16.10 -5.23
CA GLU A 40 1.29 -16.34 -6.18
C GLU A 40 1.26 -17.81 -6.56
N GLU A 41 0.12 -18.47 -6.39
CA GLU A 41 -0.05 -19.87 -6.75
C GLU A 41 -0.18 -20.02 -8.26
N VAL A 42 0.82 -20.65 -8.88
CA VAL A 42 0.83 -20.91 -10.31
C VAL A 42 -0.09 -22.10 -10.60
N LYS A 43 -1.13 -21.88 -11.39
CA LYS A 43 -2.04 -22.94 -11.83
C LYS A 43 -1.45 -23.70 -13.01
N MET A 44 -1.82 -24.99 -13.13
CA MET A 44 -1.49 -25.80 -14.28
C MET A 44 -2.01 -25.12 -15.56
N PRO A 45 -1.12 -24.78 -16.53
CA PRO A 45 -1.56 -24.11 -17.76
C PRO A 45 -2.37 -25.05 -18.65
N GLU A 46 -3.32 -24.48 -19.36
CA GLU A 46 -4.11 -25.20 -20.33
C GLU A 46 -3.36 -25.30 -21.68
N LEU A 47 -3.28 -26.53 -22.21
CA LEU A 47 -2.63 -26.74 -23.49
C LEU A 47 -3.59 -26.44 -24.65
N THR A 48 -3.38 -25.31 -25.31
CA THR A 48 -4.07 -24.95 -26.56
C THR A 48 -3.07 -24.86 -27.71
N PHE A 49 -3.56 -24.95 -28.95
CA PHE A 49 -2.71 -24.77 -30.12
C PHE A 49 -2.02 -23.40 -30.14
N GLU A 50 -2.74 -22.37 -29.72
CA GLU A 50 -2.24 -21.00 -29.65
C GLU A 50 -1.18 -20.85 -28.55
N SER A 51 -1.47 -21.27 -27.31
CA SER A 51 -0.51 -21.18 -26.20
C SER A 51 0.76 -21.96 -26.45
N TYR A 52 0.67 -23.10 -27.16
CA TYR A 52 1.82 -23.90 -27.57
C TYR A 52 2.70 -23.17 -28.61
N ASN A 53 2.09 -22.60 -29.65
CA ASN A 53 2.82 -21.88 -30.71
C ASN A 53 3.43 -20.56 -30.21
N GLN A 54 2.79 -19.88 -29.30
CA GLN A 54 3.31 -18.64 -28.68
C GLN A 54 4.32 -18.92 -27.56
N GLN A 55 4.61 -20.18 -27.25
CA GLN A 55 5.50 -20.63 -26.17
C GLN A 55 5.06 -20.21 -24.76
N THR A 56 3.84 -19.70 -24.60
CA THR A 56 3.28 -19.30 -23.31
C THR A 56 2.98 -20.50 -22.43
N TYR A 57 2.49 -21.59 -23.03
CA TYR A 57 2.26 -22.86 -22.33
C TYR A 57 3.54 -23.40 -21.70
N GLN A 58 4.64 -23.47 -22.48
CA GLN A 58 5.92 -24.00 -21.99
C GLN A 58 6.46 -23.17 -20.84
N ALA A 59 6.41 -21.84 -20.96
CA ALA A 59 6.87 -20.94 -19.90
C ALA A 59 6.03 -21.06 -18.61
N GLN A 60 4.72 -21.20 -18.73
CA GLN A 60 3.84 -21.39 -17.59
C GLN A 60 3.98 -22.79 -16.98
N LEU A 61 4.12 -23.83 -17.80
CA LEU A 61 4.37 -25.20 -17.34
C LEU A 61 5.69 -25.30 -16.57
N GLU A 62 6.74 -24.63 -17.03
CA GLU A 62 8.02 -24.57 -16.32
C GLU A 62 7.89 -23.92 -14.94
N LYS A 63 7.18 -22.79 -14.86
CA LYS A 63 6.86 -22.13 -13.57
C LYS A 63 6.04 -23.04 -12.65
N TYR A 64 5.02 -23.68 -13.21
CA TYR A 64 4.17 -24.62 -12.46
C TYR A 64 4.99 -25.79 -11.91
N ALA A 65 5.79 -26.43 -12.75
CA ALA A 65 6.64 -27.57 -12.36
C ALA A 65 7.68 -27.17 -11.30
N ALA A 66 8.27 -25.97 -11.41
CA ALA A 66 9.21 -25.45 -10.42
C ALA A 66 8.55 -25.22 -9.06
N GLN A 67 7.32 -24.68 -9.03
CA GLN A 67 6.59 -24.43 -7.79
C GLN A 67 6.02 -25.69 -7.15
N HIS A 68 5.63 -26.67 -7.96
CA HIS A 68 5.03 -27.92 -7.48
C HIS A 68 6.03 -29.08 -7.35
N PHE A 69 7.32 -28.80 -7.47
CA PHE A 69 8.36 -29.81 -7.21
C PHE A 69 8.30 -30.30 -5.77
N GLY A 70 8.29 -31.61 -5.57
CA GLY A 70 7.95 -32.24 -4.30
C GLY A 70 8.78 -31.84 -3.06
N PHE A 71 9.94 -31.19 -3.24
CA PHE A 71 10.77 -30.63 -2.17
C PHE A 71 11.07 -29.15 -2.38
N HIS A 72 10.20 -28.43 -3.12
CA HIS A 72 10.36 -27.02 -3.45
C HIS A 72 10.75 -26.18 -2.23
N GLU A 73 9.97 -26.25 -1.15
CA GLU A 73 10.21 -25.47 0.07
C GLU A 73 11.54 -25.79 0.75
N TRP A 74 11.95 -27.05 0.71
CA TRP A 74 13.24 -27.48 1.29
C TRP A 74 14.43 -27.03 0.46
N VAL A 75 14.31 -27.10 -0.86
CA VAL A 75 15.37 -26.63 -1.76
C VAL A 75 15.58 -25.13 -1.59
N ILE A 76 14.51 -24.35 -1.50
CA ILE A 76 14.58 -22.91 -1.24
C ILE A 76 15.24 -22.65 0.11
N ARG A 77 14.81 -23.32 1.19
CA ARG A 77 15.41 -23.15 2.52
C ARG A 77 16.88 -23.52 2.58
N LEU A 78 17.26 -24.61 1.94
CA LEU A 78 18.67 -25.04 1.84
C LEU A 78 19.51 -24.00 1.07
N TYR A 79 19.00 -23.50 -0.03
CA TYR A 79 19.69 -22.48 -0.82
C TYR A 79 19.82 -21.16 -0.03
N ASN A 80 18.74 -20.71 0.60
CA ASN A 80 18.76 -19.51 1.45
C ASN A 80 19.73 -19.67 2.62
N GLN A 81 19.76 -20.86 3.27
CA GLN A 81 20.69 -21.16 4.33
C GLN A 81 22.15 -21.14 3.85
N TYR A 82 22.40 -21.65 2.63
CA TYR A 82 23.72 -21.56 2.02
C TYR A 82 24.14 -20.11 1.79
N LEU A 83 23.27 -19.28 1.22
CA LEU A 83 23.52 -17.86 1.02
C LEU A 83 23.81 -17.14 2.34
N TRP A 84 22.99 -17.36 3.34
CA TRP A 84 23.17 -16.80 4.68
C TRP A 84 24.51 -17.21 5.32
N THR A 85 24.81 -18.49 5.31
CA THR A 85 25.96 -19.05 6.04
C THR A 85 27.29 -18.73 5.37
N TYR A 86 27.38 -18.91 4.07
CA TYR A 86 28.64 -18.86 3.33
C TYR A 86 28.83 -17.58 2.51
N ARG A 87 27.77 -17.09 1.90
CA ARG A 87 27.85 -15.88 1.05
C ARG A 87 27.60 -14.61 1.83
N LYS A 88 27.03 -14.71 3.03
CA LYS A 88 26.61 -13.58 3.88
C LYS A 88 25.78 -12.56 3.10
N THR A 89 24.90 -13.05 2.26
CA THR A 89 24.01 -12.27 1.43
C THR A 89 22.63 -12.93 1.37
N TYR A 90 21.65 -12.19 0.94
CA TYR A 90 20.31 -12.70 0.67
C TYR A 90 19.75 -12.09 -0.62
N ALA A 91 18.96 -12.84 -1.38
CA ALA A 91 18.61 -12.49 -2.77
C ALA A 91 17.38 -11.58 -2.90
N PHE A 92 16.60 -11.38 -1.81
CA PHE A 92 15.35 -10.63 -1.85
C PHE A 92 15.43 -9.29 -1.11
N ASP A 93 14.29 -8.77 -0.64
CA ASP A 93 14.16 -7.43 -0.05
C ASP A 93 14.77 -7.28 1.35
N VAL A 94 15.64 -8.22 1.77
CA VAL A 94 16.35 -8.18 3.02
C VAL A 94 17.82 -7.84 2.80
N THR A 95 18.32 -6.85 3.51
CA THR A 95 19.75 -6.51 3.57
C THR A 95 20.32 -6.91 4.92
N ILE A 96 21.46 -7.61 4.90
CA ILE A 96 22.18 -8.01 6.11
C ILE A 96 23.13 -6.90 6.51
N GLY A 97 22.87 -6.30 7.65
CA GLY A 97 23.72 -5.28 8.26
C GLY A 97 24.84 -5.85 9.13
N LYS A 98 25.48 -4.98 9.91
CA LYS A 98 26.49 -5.37 10.91
C LYS A 98 25.83 -6.21 12.00
N ASP A 99 26.59 -7.09 12.60
CA ASP A 99 26.18 -7.96 13.72
C ASP A 99 24.91 -8.78 13.42
N LYS A 100 24.67 -9.08 12.13
CA LYS A 100 23.50 -9.82 11.62
C LYS A 100 22.16 -9.09 11.80
N TRP A 101 22.17 -7.77 11.98
CA TRP A 101 20.95 -6.99 11.90
C TRP A 101 20.33 -7.11 10.51
N LEU A 102 19.02 -7.31 10.46
CA LEU A 102 18.29 -7.37 9.21
C LEU A 102 17.58 -6.04 8.93
N TYR A 103 17.62 -5.60 7.69
CA TYR A 103 16.98 -4.39 7.21
C TYR A 103 16.15 -4.66 5.97
N PRO A 104 15.00 -4.00 5.80
CA PRO A 104 14.36 -3.93 4.50
C PRO A 104 15.30 -3.27 3.49
N LYS A 105 15.48 -3.86 2.31
CA LYS A 105 16.36 -3.30 1.27
C LYS A 105 15.98 -1.87 0.89
N LYS A 106 14.67 -1.58 0.81
CA LYS A 106 14.15 -0.24 0.51
C LYS A 106 14.62 0.79 1.55
N GLY A 107 14.59 0.46 2.85
CA GLY A 107 15.08 1.34 3.90
C GLY A 107 16.57 1.65 3.76
N VAL A 108 17.39 0.63 3.42
CA VAL A 108 18.82 0.84 3.17
C VAL A 108 19.05 1.74 1.97
N LEU A 109 18.34 1.50 0.86
CA LEU A 109 18.44 2.36 -0.33
C LEU A 109 17.98 3.78 -0.05
N ASP A 110 16.92 3.96 0.74
CA ASP A 110 16.45 5.27 1.18
C ASP A 110 17.50 5.98 2.04
N HIS A 111 18.09 5.29 3.00
CA HIS A 111 19.18 5.85 3.83
C HIS A 111 20.35 6.37 2.99
N TYR A 112 20.74 5.61 1.97
CA TYR A 112 21.82 6.00 1.05
C TYR A 112 21.34 6.90 -0.11
N ARG A 113 20.11 7.43 -0.07
CA ARG A 113 19.53 8.33 -1.09
C ARG A 113 19.53 7.74 -2.50
N GLN A 114 19.33 6.42 -2.60
CA GLN A 114 19.34 5.68 -3.86
C GLN A 114 17.92 5.26 -4.31
N VAL A 115 16.88 5.73 -3.63
CA VAL A 115 15.50 5.49 -4.05
C VAL A 115 15.17 6.44 -5.19
N SER A 116 14.82 5.89 -6.35
CA SER A 116 14.25 6.64 -7.47
C SER A 116 12.76 6.37 -7.56
N TYR A 117 12.00 7.42 -7.87
CA TYR A 117 10.57 7.33 -8.11
C TYR A 117 10.31 7.57 -9.59
N GLU A 118 9.69 6.62 -10.30
CA GLU A 118 9.40 6.75 -11.75
C GLU A 118 8.56 8.00 -12.06
N ALA A 119 7.61 8.34 -11.16
CA ALA A 119 6.76 9.53 -11.30
C ALA A 119 7.46 10.87 -10.92
N ALA A 120 8.69 10.80 -10.39
CA ALA A 120 9.45 11.97 -9.96
C ALA A 120 10.95 11.68 -10.12
N PRO A 121 11.49 11.87 -11.31
CA PRO A 121 12.85 11.42 -11.66
C PRO A 121 13.97 12.23 -10.99
N ASP A 122 13.66 13.41 -10.45
CA ASP A 122 14.59 14.29 -9.75
C ASP A 122 13.97 14.93 -8.50
N ASN A 123 14.78 15.60 -7.71
CA ASN A 123 14.37 16.22 -6.45
C ASN A 123 13.33 17.35 -6.64
N ASP A 124 13.36 18.09 -7.73
CA ASP A 124 12.42 19.19 -7.97
C ASP A 124 11.06 18.65 -8.39
N ALA A 125 11.02 17.63 -9.24
CA ALA A 125 9.80 16.92 -9.58
C ALA A 125 9.17 16.26 -8.33
N LEU A 126 10.00 15.70 -7.46
CA LEU A 126 9.54 15.11 -6.20
C LEU A 126 8.94 16.14 -5.24
N LYS A 127 9.58 17.32 -5.10
CA LYS A 127 9.02 18.43 -4.32
C LYS A 127 7.70 18.93 -4.88
N GLN A 128 7.59 19.08 -6.21
CA GLN A 128 6.34 19.49 -6.86
C GLN A 128 5.22 18.47 -6.58
N LYS A 129 5.52 17.17 -6.67
CA LYS A 129 4.57 16.09 -6.29
C LYS A 129 4.14 16.25 -4.84
N PHE A 130 5.07 16.38 -3.91
CA PHE A 130 4.75 16.55 -2.49
C PHE A 130 3.89 17.77 -2.22
N ASN A 131 4.23 18.92 -2.80
CA ASN A 131 3.46 20.14 -2.61
C ASN A 131 2.03 20.00 -3.12
N LYS A 132 1.84 19.37 -4.28
CA LYS A 132 0.50 19.07 -4.82
C LYS A 132 -0.30 18.13 -3.89
N ASP A 133 0.32 17.10 -3.34
CA ASP A 133 -0.32 16.19 -2.41
C ASP A 133 -0.63 16.86 -1.05
N ILE A 134 0.23 17.76 -0.58
CA ILE A 134 0.00 18.58 0.62
C ILE A 134 -1.19 19.54 0.42
N GLU A 135 -1.29 20.20 -0.72
CA GLU A 135 -2.43 21.06 -1.06
C GLU A 135 -3.75 20.27 -1.05
N ARG A 136 -3.75 19.05 -1.62
CA ARG A 136 -4.90 18.16 -1.57
C ARG A 136 -5.25 17.76 -0.14
N LEU A 137 -4.25 17.36 0.64
CA LEU A 137 -4.44 16.99 2.04
C LEU A 137 -5.01 18.15 2.84
N LYS A 138 -4.53 19.39 2.60
CA LYS A 138 -5.06 20.59 3.27
C LYS A 138 -6.52 20.83 2.93
N LYS A 139 -6.91 20.68 1.68
CA LYS A 139 -8.32 20.79 1.26
C LYS A 139 -9.18 19.72 1.94
N VAL A 140 -8.73 18.46 1.91
CA VAL A 140 -9.43 17.33 2.57
C VAL A 140 -9.55 17.58 4.08
N GLN A 141 -8.47 18.02 4.75
CA GLN A 141 -8.48 18.36 6.17
C GLN A 141 -9.54 19.42 6.49
N ASN A 142 -9.59 20.51 5.71
CA ASN A 142 -10.55 21.58 5.92
C ASN A 142 -12.02 21.11 5.72
N LEU A 143 -12.28 20.25 4.73
CA LEU A 143 -13.60 19.71 4.46
C LEU A 143 -14.05 18.74 5.57
N LEU A 144 -13.15 17.87 6.03
CA LEU A 144 -13.43 16.97 7.14
C LEU A 144 -13.65 17.73 8.44
N ASP A 145 -12.85 18.76 8.71
CA ASP A 145 -13.01 19.64 9.90
C ASP A 145 -14.41 20.30 9.97
N GLN A 146 -14.97 20.70 8.81
CA GLN A 146 -16.33 21.25 8.74
C GLN A 146 -17.40 20.22 9.14
N ASN A 147 -17.14 18.94 8.94
CA ASN A 147 -18.01 17.83 9.30
C ASN A 147 -17.73 17.27 10.71
N GLY A 148 -16.75 17.84 11.43
CA GLY A 148 -16.35 17.39 12.76
C GLY A 148 -15.38 16.19 12.76
N THR A 149 -14.99 15.69 11.62
CA THR A 149 -14.00 14.60 11.44
C THR A 149 -12.60 15.18 11.40
N LYS A 150 -11.63 14.52 12.04
CA LYS A 150 -10.22 14.93 12.02
C LYS A 150 -9.41 14.02 11.11
N ILE A 151 -8.46 14.59 10.37
CA ILE A 151 -7.45 13.83 9.61
C ILE A 151 -6.06 14.22 10.07
N PHE A 152 -5.17 13.24 10.15
CA PHE A 152 -3.75 13.47 10.42
C PHE A 152 -2.85 12.43 9.75
N VAL A 153 -1.57 12.78 9.63
CA VAL A 153 -0.52 11.87 9.15
C VAL A 153 0.26 11.32 10.34
N LEU A 154 0.30 10.00 10.47
CA LEU A 154 1.20 9.29 11.37
C LEU A 154 2.46 8.89 10.59
N ILE A 155 3.58 9.51 10.90
CA ILE A 155 4.89 9.14 10.37
C ILE A 155 5.46 8.04 11.26
N CYS A 156 5.38 6.80 10.80
CA CYS A 156 5.96 5.67 11.51
C CYS A 156 7.48 5.66 11.33
N PRO A 157 8.23 5.21 12.34
CA PRO A 157 9.70 5.19 12.28
C PRO A 157 10.21 4.19 11.25
N SER A 158 11.47 4.35 10.84
CA SER A 158 12.17 3.39 10.00
C SER A 158 13.46 2.95 10.67
N LYS A 159 13.75 1.65 10.57
CA LYS A 159 14.87 1.02 11.27
C LYS A 159 16.23 1.56 10.85
N ASP A 160 16.38 1.92 9.57
CA ASP A 160 17.60 2.52 9.02
C ASP A 160 17.87 3.92 9.56
N ILE A 161 16.82 4.63 10.00
CA ILE A 161 16.93 5.95 10.61
C ILE A 161 17.26 5.81 12.10
N VAL A 162 16.58 4.91 12.80
CA VAL A 162 16.73 4.75 14.25
C VAL A 162 18.03 4.01 14.61
N TYR A 163 18.43 3.02 13.83
CA TYR A 163 19.66 2.23 14.05
C TYR A 163 20.64 2.26 12.86
N PRO A 164 21.10 3.44 12.41
CA PRO A 164 22.01 3.55 11.27
C PRO A 164 23.38 2.92 11.53
N GLU A 165 23.79 2.77 12.80
CA GLU A 165 25.06 2.18 13.20
C GLU A 165 25.23 0.72 12.80
N HIS A 166 24.11 0.00 12.63
CA HIS A 166 24.11 -1.41 12.20
C HIS A 166 23.93 -1.58 10.69
N LEU A 167 23.81 -0.49 9.93
CA LEU A 167 23.74 -0.59 8.47
C LEU A 167 25.02 -1.17 7.86
N PRO A 168 24.93 -1.86 6.73
CA PRO A 168 26.11 -2.43 6.08
C PRO A 168 27.05 -1.33 5.55
N THR A 169 28.34 -1.45 5.83
CA THR A 169 29.38 -0.59 5.23
C THR A 169 30.02 -1.32 4.05
N THR A 170 29.32 -1.41 2.95
CA THR A 170 29.87 -2.06 1.75
C THR A 170 30.00 -1.03 0.62
N SER A 171 30.96 -1.27 -0.29
CA SER A 171 31.14 -0.45 -1.51
C SER A 171 29.91 -0.42 -2.43
N ASN A 172 28.91 -1.23 -2.18
CA ASN A 172 27.67 -1.31 -2.97
C ASN A 172 26.65 -0.23 -2.60
N PHE A 173 26.84 0.45 -1.45
CA PHE A 173 25.96 1.52 -0.99
C PHE A 173 26.75 2.82 -0.96
N VAL A 174 26.73 3.54 -2.07
CA VAL A 174 27.33 4.87 -2.18
C VAL A 174 26.25 5.91 -1.88
N MET A 175 26.57 6.94 -1.10
CA MET A 175 25.61 8.03 -0.84
C MET A 175 25.23 8.71 -2.15
N GLY A 176 23.95 8.72 -2.45
CA GLY A 176 23.35 9.44 -3.57
C GLY A 176 23.01 10.89 -3.21
N ASP A 177 22.38 11.57 -4.14
CA ASP A 177 21.90 12.96 -4.02
C ASP A 177 20.36 13.06 -3.95
N GLY A 178 19.67 11.93 -3.93
CA GLY A 178 18.21 11.87 -3.83
C GLY A 178 17.70 12.51 -2.52
N MET A 179 16.60 13.25 -2.60
CA MET A 179 15.91 13.79 -1.43
C MET A 179 15.14 12.67 -0.71
N ARG A 180 15.23 12.66 0.61
CA ARG A 180 14.40 11.75 1.42
C ARG A 180 13.08 12.43 1.81
N ALA A 181 11.97 11.70 1.65
CA ALA A 181 10.64 12.21 2.00
C ALA A 181 10.55 12.65 3.47
N ILE A 182 11.17 11.88 4.38
CA ILE A 182 11.21 12.19 5.82
C ILE A 182 11.96 13.48 6.16
N GLU A 183 12.87 13.94 5.32
CA GLU A 183 13.61 15.19 5.53
C GLU A 183 12.82 16.43 5.07
N TYR A 184 11.86 16.25 4.16
CA TYR A 184 11.08 17.33 3.59
C TYR A 184 9.66 17.45 4.18
N LEU A 185 8.95 16.33 4.25
CA LEU A 185 7.51 16.35 4.55
C LEU A 185 7.15 16.85 5.95
N PRO A 186 7.85 16.50 7.06
CA PRO A 186 7.47 17.00 8.38
C PRO A 186 7.48 18.53 8.47
N GLN A 187 8.51 19.17 7.92
CA GLN A 187 8.58 20.63 7.85
C GLN A 187 7.47 21.19 6.97
N ALA A 188 7.26 20.62 5.78
CA ALA A 188 6.22 21.07 4.86
C ALA A 188 4.80 20.88 5.44
N PHE A 189 4.55 19.82 6.21
CA PHE A 189 3.28 19.64 6.94
C PHE A 189 3.09 20.74 7.99
N ALA A 190 4.10 21.03 8.79
CA ALA A 190 4.04 22.11 9.79
C ALA A 190 3.77 23.48 9.15
N GLU A 191 4.49 23.83 8.09
CA GLU A 191 4.35 25.11 7.36
C GLU A 191 2.94 25.27 6.75
N ASN A 192 2.30 24.18 6.34
CA ASN A 192 0.97 24.20 5.75
C ASN A 192 -0.15 23.93 6.78
N GLY A 193 0.16 23.78 8.07
CA GLY A 193 -0.83 23.52 9.13
C GLY A 193 -1.56 22.20 8.91
N ILE A 194 -0.87 21.18 8.43
CA ILE A 194 -1.35 19.80 8.36
C ILE A 194 -1.19 19.17 9.74
N ASN A 195 -2.21 18.45 10.19
CA ASN A 195 -2.11 17.66 11.41
C ASN A 195 -1.20 16.45 11.17
N TYR A 196 -0.15 16.29 11.96
CA TYR A 196 0.73 15.12 11.89
C TYR A 196 1.39 14.83 13.22
N ILE A 197 1.84 13.59 13.37
CA ILE A 197 2.67 13.16 14.50
C ILE A 197 3.87 12.38 13.95
N ASP A 198 5.08 12.77 14.36
CA ASP A 198 6.34 12.20 13.89
C ASP A 198 6.93 11.25 14.94
N MET A 199 6.56 9.97 14.83
CA MET A 199 7.12 8.91 15.67
C MET A 199 8.56 8.58 15.31
N CYS A 200 9.03 8.92 14.12
CA CYS A 200 10.42 8.73 13.74
C CYS A 200 11.33 9.64 14.57
N ASN A 201 10.99 10.93 14.66
CA ASN A 201 11.71 11.88 15.51
C ASN A 201 11.59 11.52 17.00
N TRP A 202 10.41 11.10 17.44
CA TRP A 202 10.23 10.66 18.84
C TRP A 202 11.09 9.46 19.17
N PHE A 203 11.21 8.45 18.30
CA PHE A 203 12.08 7.28 18.50
C PHE A 203 13.55 7.68 18.61
N LEU A 204 14.02 8.63 17.79
CA LEU A 204 15.37 9.17 17.89
C LEU A 204 15.63 9.83 19.25
N GLN A 205 14.66 10.54 19.82
CA GLN A 205 14.79 11.19 21.12
C GLN A 205 14.84 10.19 22.29
N ILE A 206 14.10 9.08 22.21
CA ILE A 206 14.01 8.11 23.30
C ILE A 206 15.01 6.94 23.18
N LYS A 207 15.63 6.76 22.01
CA LYS A 207 16.48 5.61 21.69
C LYS A 207 17.48 5.24 22.77
N ASP A 208 18.17 6.23 23.33
CA ASP A 208 19.21 6.03 24.33
C ASP A 208 18.70 6.09 25.78
N THR A 209 17.39 6.27 25.98
CA THR A 209 16.78 6.42 27.30
C THR A 209 15.95 5.20 27.71
N VAL A 210 15.48 4.41 26.76
CA VAL A 210 14.66 3.22 27.03
C VAL A 210 15.53 1.98 27.24
N SER A 211 15.04 1.04 28.05
CA SER A 211 15.76 -0.21 28.38
C SER A 211 15.46 -1.38 27.43
N TYR A 212 14.69 -1.14 26.39
CA TYR A 212 14.27 -2.14 25.40
C TYR A 212 14.59 -1.68 23.98
N PRO A 213 14.81 -2.60 23.04
CA PRO A 213 15.06 -2.23 21.65
C PRO A 213 13.80 -1.66 21.00
N LEU A 214 13.92 -0.51 20.33
CA LEU A 214 12.81 0.11 19.60
C LEU A 214 12.46 -0.66 18.32
N PHE A 215 13.44 -1.35 17.75
CA PHE A 215 13.25 -2.30 16.63
C PHE A 215 13.88 -3.64 16.98
N PRO A 216 13.23 -4.75 16.66
CA PRO A 216 13.84 -6.06 16.80
C PRO A 216 14.97 -6.24 15.78
N MET A 217 16.02 -6.99 16.15
CA MET A 217 17.14 -7.27 15.26
C MET A 217 16.69 -7.93 13.94
N ARG A 218 15.66 -8.79 14.01
CA ARG A 218 15.21 -9.68 12.94
C ARG A 218 13.93 -9.22 12.22
N GLY A 219 13.30 -8.13 12.69
CA GLY A 219 12.08 -7.57 12.11
C GLY A 219 12.31 -6.23 11.44
N MET A 220 11.34 -5.82 10.59
CA MET A 220 11.37 -4.51 9.93
C MET A 220 10.54 -3.46 10.67
N HIS A 221 9.55 -3.89 11.42
CA HIS A 221 8.64 -3.01 12.15
C HIS A 221 9.20 -2.61 13.51
N TRP A 222 8.65 -1.61 14.16
CA TRP A 222 8.89 -1.35 15.57
C TRP A 222 8.68 -2.62 16.40
N SER A 223 9.42 -2.75 17.51
CA SER A 223 9.22 -3.88 18.42
C SER A 223 7.82 -3.82 19.04
N ASP A 224 7.29 -4.94 19.47
CA ASP A 224 5.96 -5.03 20.10
C ASP A 224 5.78 -3.99 21.21
N ILE A 225 6.71 -3.93 22.17
CA ILE A 225 6.66 -2.95 23.27
C ILE A 225 6.78 -1.50 22.79
N ALA A 226 7.59 -1.23 21.77
CA ALA A 226 7.72 0.11 21.21
C ALA A 226 6.45 0.50 20.44
N CYS A 227 5.79 -0.45 19.77
CA CYS A 227 4.48 -0.28 19.13
C CYS A 227 3.41 0.13 20.15
N VAL A 228 3.35 -0.54 21.31
CA VAL A 228 2.41 -0.21 22.39
C VAL A 228 2.59 1.22 22.90
N HIS A 229 3.82 1.64 23.18
CA HIS A 229 4.09 3.01 23.64
C HIS A 229 3.86 4.06 22.56
N ALA A 230 4.18 3.76 21.31
CA ALA A 230 3.86 4.64 20.18
C ALA A 230 2.35 4.81 20.01
N ALA A 231 1.61 3.70 20.09
CA ALA A 231 0.14 3.73 19.98
C ALA A 231 -0.51 4.54 21.10
N ASP A 232 -0.03 4.41 22.34
CA ASP A 232 -0.51 5.26 23.46
C ASP A 232 -0.31 6.74 23.16
N SER A 233 0.88 7.12 22.67
CA SER A 233 1.18 8.50 22.28
C SER A 233 0.27 9.00 21.15
N VAL A 234 -0.03 8.14 20.16
CA VAL A 234 -0.93 8.47 19.05
C VAL A 234 -2.38 8.60 19.52
N ILE A 235 -2.84 7.75 20.43
CA ILE A 235 -4.18 7.85 21.03
C ILE A 235 -4.31 9.18 21.79
N ARG A 236 -3.30 9.58 22.56
CA ARG A 236 -3.28 10.92 23.24
C ARG A 236 -3.31 12.06 22.22
N TYR A 237 -2.63 11.90 21.09
CA TYR A 237 -2.73 12.89 20.01
C TYR A 237 -4.13 12.95 19.38
N MET A 238 -4.80 11.82 19.22
CA MET A 238 -6.20 11.78 18.76
C MET A 238 -7.13 12.50 19.73
N GLU A 239 -6.92 12.38 21.05
CA GLU A 239 -7.66 13.14 22.07
C GLU A 239 -7.46 14.65 21.91
N GLN A 240 -6.22 15.09 21.70
CA GLN A 240 -5.91 16.51 21.49
C GLN A 240 -6.60 17.06 20.24
N LEU A 241 -6.62 16.29 19.14
CA LEU A 241 -7.25 16.70 17.88
C LEU A 241 -8.78 16.78 18.00
N THR A 242 -9.41 15.83 18.70
CA THR A 242 -10.88 15.72 18.75
C THR A 242 -11.48 16.41 19.95
N GLY A 243 -10.70 16.68 21.01
CA GLY A 243 -11.20 17.13 22.30
C GLY A 243 -12.01 16.08 23.06
N LYS A 244 -12.00 14.81 22.62
CA LYS A 244 -12.73 13.70 23.22
C LYS A 244 -11.78 12.88 24.10
N ASN A 245 -12.23 12.49 25.31
CA ASN A 245 -11.50 11.57 26.17
C ASN A 245 -11.60 10.14 25.60
N MET A 246 -10.48 9.48 25.33
CA MET A 246 -10.44 8.11 24.80
C MET A 246 -10.04 7.10 25.90
N PRO A 247 -10.29 5.81 25.69
CA PRO A 247 -9.80 4.78 26.59
C PRO A 247 -8.28 4.83 26.78
N ASN A 248 -7.81 4.65 28.03
CA ASN A 248 -6.40 4.65 28.37
C ASN A 248 -5.79 3.25 28.21
N LEU A 249 -4.56 3.18 27.72
CA LEU A 249 -3.79 1.94 27.73
C LEU A 249 -3.12 1.76 29.10
N LYS A 250 -3.41 0.65 29.75
CA LYS A 250 -2.74 0.22 30.97
C LYS A 250 -1.68 -0.82 30.61
N ILE A 251 -0.46 -0.32 30.51
CA ILE A 251 0.70 -1.13 30.11
C ILE A 251 1.28 -1.79 31.36
N GLY A 252 1.26 -3.13 31.38
CA GLY A 252 1.82 -3.92 32.47
C GLY A 252 3.35 -3.94 32.49
N PRO A 253 3.95 -4.63 33.46
CA PRO A 253 5.40 -4.79 33.50
C PRO A 253 5.92 -5.48 32.24
N MET A 254 7.05 -4.98 31.72
CA MET A 254 7.74 -5.61 30.60
C MET A 254 8.38 -6.95 31.06
N TYR A 255 8.32 -7.93 30.17
CA TYR A 255 8.99 -9.21 30.34
C TYR A 255 9.73 -9.61 29.05
N PRO A 256 10.92 -10.25 29.17
CA PRO A 256 11.62 -10.79 28.03
C PRO A 256 10.90 -12.04 27.51
N GLY A 257 10.87 -12.22 26.20
CA GLY A 257 10.20 -13.36 25.56
C GLY A 257 10.90 -13.85 24.31
N GLU A 258 10.46 -15.02 23.84
CA GLU A 258 10.83 -15.49 22.52
C GLU A 258 10.22 -14.59 21.46
N THR A 259 10.88 -14.51 20.29
CA THR A 259 10.38 -13.68 19.19
C THR A 259 9.04 -14.20 18.68
N VAL A 260 7.99 -13.39 18.81
CA VAL A 260 6.69 -13.63 18.18
C VAL A 260 6.53 -12.74 16.93
N TYR A 261 5.63 -13.14 16.04
CA TYR A 261 5.28 -12.28 14.92
C TYR A 261 4.60 -10.99 15.43
N PRO A 262 4.97 -9.79 14.89
CA PRO A 262 5.82 -9.53 13.72
C PRO A 262 7.30 -9.26 14.01
N ASP A 263 7.79 -9.37 15.23
CA ASP A 263 9.17 -9.03 15.61
C ASP A 263 10.26 -9.83 14.87
N GLY A 264 9.89 -10.91 14.18
CA GLY A 264 10.79 -11.74 13.38
C GLY A 264 10.43 -11.79 11.89
N ASP A 265 9.65 -10.86 11.38
CA ASP A 265 9.07 -10.90 10.04
C ASP A 265 10.10 -10.93 8.90
N LEU A 266 11.19 -10.16 8.99
CA LEU A 266 12.29 -10.22 8.02
C LEU A 266 12.98 -11.59 8.01
N GLU A 267 13.25 -12.16 9.19
CA GLU A 267 13.85 -13.50 9.27
C GLU A 267 12.90 -14.56 8.70
N GLN A 268 11.62 -14.47 9.02
CA GLN A 268 10.61 -15.40 8.49
C GLN A 268 10.54 -15.33 6.96
N SER A 269 10.57 -14.13 6.39
CA SER A 269 10.57 -13.93 4.94
C SER A 269 11.82 -14.51 4.26
N MET A 270 12.95 -14.63 5.00
CA MET A 270 14.16 -15.25 4.47
C MET A 270 14.02 -16.76 4.25
N ASN A 271 13.05 -17.40 4.85
CA ASN A 271 12.84 -18.84 4.72
C ASN A 271 14.14 -19.65 4.96
N LEU A 272 14.80 -19.40 6.08
CA LEU A 272 15.99 -20.13 6.46
C LEU A 272 15.62 -21.54 7.00
N LEU A 273 16.56 -22.48 6.91
CA LEU A 273 16.40 -23.81 7.49
C LEU A 273 16.57 -23.78 9.02
N TRP A 274 17.49 -22.96 9.50
CA TRP A 274 17.75 -22.71 10.92
C TRP A 274 17.65 -21.21 11.21
N GLY A 275 16.95 -20.87 12.29
CA GLY A 275 16.76 -19.49 12.69
C GLY A 275 18.05 -18.79 13.14
N ILE A 276 17.99 -17.46 13.17
CA ILE A 276 19.08 -16.60 13.63
C ILE A 276 18.94 -16.42 15.16
N THR A 277 19.99 -16.71 15.91
CA THR A 277 20.01 -16.41 17.35
C THR A 277 20.38 -14.95 17.56
N PRO A 278 19.50 -14.10 18.11
CA PRO A 278 19.82 -12.71 18.38
C PRO A 278 20.73 -12.56 19.61
N PRO A 279 21.51 -11.48 19.71
CA PRO A 279 22.33 -11.19 20.89
C PRO A 279 21.51 -10.66 22.09
N PHE A 280 20.24 -10.24 21.87
CA PHE A 280 19.33 -9.74 22.89
C PHE A 280 17.94 -10.37 22.75
N GLN A 281 17.16 -10.29 23.82
CA GLN A 281 15.77 -10.75 23.84
C GLN A 281 14.83 -9.62 23.40
N ASN A 282 13.68 -9.96 22.82
CA ASN A 282 12.59 -9.04 22.64
C ASN A 282 11.81 -8.88 23.95
N TYR A 283 11.11 -7.77 24.09
CA TYR A 283 10.32 -7.43 25.26
C TYR A 283 8.87 -7.24 24.88
N TYR A 284 8.00 -7.72 25.74
CA TYR A 284 6.56 -7.70 25.61
C TYR A 284 5.94 -7.16 26.89
N ALA A 285 4.70 -6.71 26.83
CA ALA A 285 3.90 -6.33 28.00
C ALA A 285 2.46 -6.81 27.80
N THR A 286 1.76 -7.02 28.90
CA THR A 286 0.31 -7.14 28.84
C THR A 286 -0.30 -5.74 28.69
N VAL A 287 -1.27 -5.60 27.81
CA VAL A 287 -1.97 -4.34 27.58
C VAL A 287 -3.44 -4.53 27.92
N GLU A 288 -3.92 -3.77 28.89
CA GLU A 288 -5.33 -3.69 29.25
C GLU A 288 -5.86 -2.30 28.89
N VAL A 289 -7.16 -2.20 28.69
CA VAL A 289 -7.82 -0.91 28.45
C VAL A 289 -8.56 -0.50 29.70
N ASP A 290 -8.24 0.69 30.20
CA ASP A 290 -8.93 1.32 31.31
C ASP A 290 -9.77 2.49 30.78
N ALA A 291 -11.08 2.30 30.78
CA ALA A 291 -12.03 3.29 30.31
C ALA A 291 -12.84 3.81 31.49
N ASP A 292 -12.65 5.07 31.83
CA ASP A 292 -13.56 5.76 32.79
C ASP A 292 -14.96 6.02 32.16
N SER A 293 -15.89 6.52 32.97
CA SER A 293 -17.26 6.76 32.51
C SER A 293 -17.40 7.86 31.44
N THR A 294 -16.34 8.62 31.17
CA THR A 294 -16.30 9.70 30.18
C THR A 294 -15.59 9.28 28.89
N ALA A 295 -14.92 8.13 28.90
CA ALA A 295 -14.16 7.64 27.76
C ALA A 295 -15.08 7.26 26.58
N GLN A 296 -14.70 7.71 25.40
CA GLN A 296 -15.42 7.48 24.15
C GLN A 296 -14.55 6.71 23.19
N LYS A 297 -15.05 5.56 22.71
CA LYS A 297 -14.44 4.86 21.58
C LYS A 297 -14.78 5.61 20.30
N LEU A 298 -13.79 5.95 19.54
CA LEU A 298 -13.95 6.66 18.26
C LEU A 298 -14.06 5.66 17.09
N ASN A 299 -14.61 6.12 15.96
CA ASN A 299 -14.54 5.44 14.69
C ASN A 299 -13.27 5.91 13.97
N LEU A 300 -12.32 5.01 13.79
CA LEU A 300 -11.03 5.26 13.14
C LEU A 300 -11.03 4.67 11.73
N LEU A 301 -10.83 5.49 10.71
CA LEU A 301 -10.49 5.04 9.37
C LEU A 301 -8.99 5.17 9.15
N THR A 302 -8.30 4.06 8.90
CA THR A 302 -6.85 4.08 8.63
C THR A 302 -6.54 3.75 7.19
N ILE A 303 -5.71 4.56 6.56
CA ILE A 303 -5.09 4.30 5.26
C ILE A 303 -3.59 4.24 5.47
N GLY A 304 -2.93 3.15 5.08
CA GLY A 304 -1.50 3.08 5.38
C GLY A 304 -0.78 1.81 4.94
N ASP A 305 0.44 1.68 5.44
CA ASP A 305 1.29 0.51 5.26
C ASP A 305 1.22 -0.45 6.46
N SER A 306 2.03 -1.50 6.45
CA SER A 306 2.00 -2.58 7.43
C SER A 306 2.29 -2.17 8.88
N PHE A 307 2.74 -0.94 9.16
CA PHE A 307 2.99 -0.48 10.54
C PHE A 307 1.72 -0.42 11.39
N PHE A 308 0.58 -0.05 10.81
CA PHE A 308 -0.69 -0.12 11.52
C PHE A 308 -1.16 -1.56 11.76
N HIS A 309 -0.78 -2.49 10.90
CA HIS A 309 -1.12 -3.89 11.10
C HIS A 309 -0.57 -4.45 12.43
N ASN A 310 0.59 -3.95 12.88
CA ASN A 310 1.19 -4.34 14.16
C ASN A 310 0.32 -3.99 15.37
N TRP A 311 -0.50 -2.94 15.28
CA TRP A 311 -1.43 -2.60 16.35
C TRP A 311 -2.42 -3.72 16.65
N ASN A 312 -2.83 -4.48 15.63
CA ASN A 312 -3.74 -5.62 15.82
C ASN A 312 -3.12 -6.78 16.61
N PHE A 313 -1.78 -6.90 16.61
CA PHE A 313 -1.09 -7.91 17.40
C PHE A 313 -0.76 -7.41 18.81
N ALA A 314 -0.44 -6.15 18.95
CA ALA A 314 0.03 -5.56 20.19
C ALA A 314 -1.08 -4.97 21.07
N LEU A 315 -2.28 -4.66 20.51
CA LEU A 315 -3.32 -3.90 21.18
C LEU A 315 -4.71 -4.55 21.08
N PRO A 316 -5.55 -4.41 22.09
CA PRO A 316 -6.97 -4.80 22.07
C PRO A 316 -7.83 -3.74 21.34
N LEU A 317 -7.66 -3.58 20.02
CA LEU A 317 -8.28 -2.49 19.23
C LEU A 317 -9.79 -2.34 19.41
N LYS A 318 -10.52 -3.45 19.55
CA LYS A 318 -11.98 -3.47 19.79
C LYS A 318 -12.37 -2.81 21.13
N ASP A 319 -11.43 -2.71 22.07
CA ASP A 319 -11.68 -2.05 23.37
C ASP A 319 -11.33 -0.57 23.34
N ILE A 320 -10.59 -0.11 22.31
CA ILE A 320 -10.16 1.27 22.09
C ILE A 320 -11.08 1.99 21.10
N PHE A 321 -11.50 1.32 20.02
CA PHE A 321 -12.28 1.88 18.92
C PHE A 321 -13.63 1.18 18.76
N ASN A 322 -14.66 1.89 18.26
CA ASN A 322 -15.93 1.30 17.85
C ASN A 322 -15.80 0.59 16.50
N ALA A 323 -15.22 1.27 15.53
CA ALA A 323 -14.89 0.75 14.22
C ALA A 323 -13.47 1.20 13.86
N TYR A 324 -12.72 0.34 13.17
CA TYR A 324 -11.35 0.63 12.79
C TYR A 324 -10.97 -0.04 11.44
N PRO A 325 -11.77 0.20 10.37
CA PRO A 325 -11.42 -0.31 9.05
C PRO A 325 -10.04 0.21 8.63
N TYR A 326 -9.25 -0.68 8.03
CA TYR A 326 -7.89 -0.41 7.63
C TYR A 326 -7.67 -0.70 6.15
N TYR A 327 -7.36 0.34 5.39
CA TYR A 327 -7.12 0.28 3.96
C TYR A 327 -5.62 0.16 3.67
N PHE A 328 -5.17 -1.08 3.60
CA PHE A 328 -3.78 -1.43 3.36
C PHE A 328 -3.38 -1.04 1.94
N TYR A 329 -2.39 -0.15 1.83
CA TYR A 329 -1.94 0.44 0.58
C TYR A 329 -3.08 0.97 -0.31
N TYR A 330 -4.20 1.33 0.30
CA TYR A 330 -5.41 1.79 -0.37
C TYR A 330 -5.91 0.81 -1.44
N SER A 331 -5.80 -0.48 -1.17
CA SER A 331 -6.22 -1.57 -2.06
C SER A 331 -7.01 -2.65 -1.34
N THR A 332 -6.44 -3.21 -0.27
CA THR A 332 -7.05 -4.28 0.54
C THR A 332 -7.66 -3.70 1.80
N VAL A 333 -8.82 -4.21 2.21
CA VAL A 333 -9.51 -3.80 3.43
C VAL A 333 -9.34 -4.86 4.50
N PHE A 334 -8.90 -4.46 5.69
CA PHE A 334 -8.85 -5.28 6.89
C PHE A 334 -9.76 -4.70 7.98
N PHE A 335 -10.20 -5.55 8.89
CA PHE A 335 -11.02 -5.19 10.05
C PHE A 335 -12.40 -4.61 9.69
N ASP A 336 -12.87 -4.95 8.51
CA ASP A 336 -14.21 -4.69 8.01
C ASP A 336 -14.86 -6.05 7.67
N PRO A 337 -16.02 -6.39 8.26
CA PRO A 337 -16.66 -7.68 8.02
C PRO A 337 -17.28 -7.81 6.63
N ASP A 338 -17.59 -6.70 5.98
CA ASP A 338 -18.39 -6.65 4.76
C ASP A 338 -17.55 -6.50 3.49
N HIS A 339 -16.33 -5.95 3.60
CA HIS A 339 -15.49 -5.62 2.45
C HIS A 339 -14.07 -6.18 2.61
N SER A 340 -13.50 -6.63 1.50
CA SER A 340 -12.09 -7.06 1.43
C SER A 340 -11.21 -6.20 0.52
N LYS A 341 -11.85 -5.32 -0.28
CA LYS A 341 -11.16 -4.42 -1.21
C LYS A 341 -11.76 -3.02 -1.14
N VAL A 342 -10.90 -2.01 -1.23
CA VAL A 342 -11.31 -0.59 -1.23
C VAL A 342 -12.28 -0.27 -2.38
N SER A 343 -12.18 -0.96 -3.53
CA SER A 343 -13.11 -0.80 -4.65
C SER A 343 -14.56 -1.24 -4.36
N GLN A 344 -14.79 -1.94 -3.26
CA GLN A 344 -16.12 -2.39 -2.81
C GLN A 344 -16.76 -1.41 -1.81
N VAL A 345 -15.99 -0.47 -1.29
CA VAL A 345 -16.39 0.41 -0.20
C VAL A 345 -17.01 1.70 -0.74
N ASN A 346 -18.08 2.16 -0.12
CA ASN A 346 -18.58 3.51 -0.31
C ASN A 346 -17.77 4.50 0.54
N LEU A 347 -16.76 5.12 -0.08
CA LEU A 347 -15.85 6.02 0.63
C LEU A 347 -16.57 7.19 1.30
N LYS A 348 -17.67 7.71 0.71
CA LYS A 348 -18.45 8.80 1.31
C LYS A 348 -19.05 8.39 2.65
N GLU A 349 -19.66 7.22 2.72
CA GLU A 349 -20.23 6.69 3.95
C GLU A 349 -19.15 6.44 5.02
N GLU A 350 -17.98 5.96 4.62
CA GLU A 350 -16.87 5.75 5.55
C GLU A 350 -16.35 7.07 6.12
N LEU A 351 -16.18 8.10 5.27
CA LEU A 351 -15.76 9.42 5.72
C LEU A 351 -16.79 10.10 6.62
N ASP A 352 -18.08 9.92 6.33
CA ASP A 352 -19.18 10.48 7.16
C ASP A 352 -19.29 9.78 8.52
N ARG A 353 -18.92 8.49 8.59
CA ARG A 353 -18.93 7.69 9.83
C ARG A 353 -17.71 7.92 10.70
N ALA A 354 -16.57 8.27 10.10
CA ALA A 354 -15.31 8.39 10.80
C ALA A 354 -15.27 9.61 11.73
N ASP A 355 -14.82 9.42 12.95
CA ASP A 355 -14.42 10.52 13.85
C ASP A 355 -12.99 10.98 13.50
N ILE A 356 -12.14 10.04 13.09
CA ILE A 356 -10.74 10.25 12.74
C ILE A 356 -10.37 9.47 11.49
N VAL A 357 -9.62 10.13 10.60
CA VAL A 357 -8.92 9.53 9.46
C VAL A 357 -7.42 9.61 9.74
N MET A 358 -6.73 8.48 9.71
CA MET A 358 -5.30 8.38 9.95
C MET A 358 -4.57 7.90 8.68
N LEU A 359 -3.63 8.68 8.19
CA LEU A 359 -2.70 8.28 7.13
C LEU A 359 -1.42 7.76 7.78
N SER A 360 -1.27 6.44 7.87
CA SER A 360 -0.18 5.77 8.63
C SER A 360 0.87 5.20 7.70
N TYR A 361 2.03 5.83 7.62
CA TYR A 361 3.10 5.43 6.71
C TYR A 361 4.47 5.43 7.39
N SER A 362 5.26 4.40 7.14
CA SER A 362 6.69 4.40 7.48
C SER A 362 7.43 5.47 6.69
N ALA A 363 8.55 5.94 7.22
CA ALA A 363 9.38 6.97 6.58
C ALA A 363 9.70 6.63 5.11
N THR A 364 9.91 5.34 4.81
CA THR A 364 10.20 4.85 3.45
C THR A 364 8.98 4.78 2.52
N GLN A 365 7.76 4.91 3.05
CA GLN A 365 6.52 4.89 2.27
C GLN A 365 5.89 6.28 2.11
N LEU A 366 6.43 7.30 2.78
CA LEU A 366 5.96 8.68 2.68
C LEU A 366 6.05 9.29 1.27
N TYR A 367 6.89 8.75 0.40
CA TYR A 367 7.00 9.19 -1.00
C TYR A 367 5.68 9.15 -1.75
N ASP A 368 4.75 8.33 -1.32
CA ASP A 368 3.41 8.21 -1.90
C ASP A 368 2.33 8.10 -0.83
N PHE A 369 2.30 9.05 0.10
CA PHE A 369 1.31 9.08 1.19
C PHE A 369 -0.13 9.34 0.72
N ASN A 370 -0.31 9.87 -0.48
CA ASN A 370 -1.61 10.08 -1.09
C ASN A 370 -2.26 8.76 -1.56
N ARG A 371 -1.52 7.90 -2.29
CA ARG A 371 -1.99 6.64 -2.89
C ARG A 371 -3.37 6.73 -3.57
N GLY A 372 -3.73 7.91 -4.11
CA GLY A 372 -5.03 8.17 -4.70
C GLY A 372 -6.16 8.45 -3.70
N PHE A 373 -5.98 8.17 -2.41
CA PHE A 373 -7.00 8.40 -1.37
C PHE A 373 -7.42 9.87 -1.30
N LEU A 374 -6.46 10.80 -1.25
CA LEU A 374 -6.77 12.23 -1.08
C LEU A 374 -7.58 12.77 -2.27
N SER A 375 -7.27 12.31 -3.49
CA SER A 375 -8.02 12.70 -4.68
C SER A 375 -9.47 12.22 -4.61
N GLN A 376 -9.67 10.96 -4.20
CA GLN A 376 -11.01 10.40 -4.06
C GLN A 376 -11.79 11.04 -2.90
N ALA A 377 -11.14 11.21 -1.74
CA ALA A 377 -11.74 11.87 -0.59
C ALA A 377 -12.16 13.31 -0.93
N LEU A 378 -11.32 14.05 -1.66
CA LEU A 378 -11.65 15.39 -2.11
C LEU A 378 -12.92 15.40 -2.96
N VAL A 379 -13.04 14.49 -3.92
CA VAL A 379 -14.23 14.37 -4.77
C VAL A 379 -15.48 14.05 -3.93
N GLN A 380 -15.40 13.05 -3.04
CA GLN A 380 -16.54 12.64 -2.21
C GLN A 380 -16.99 13.72 -1.22
N LEU A 381 -16.07 14.48 -0.67
CA LEU A 381 -16.37 15.55 0.29
C LEU A 381 -16.84 16.84 -0.38
N SER A 382 -16.41 17.11 -1.63
CA SER A 382 -16.76 18.31 -2.38
C SER A 382 -18.05 18.16 -3.18
N ALA A 383 -18.48 16.93 -3.45
CA ALA A 383 -19.69 16.65 -4.20
C ALA A 383 -20.93 17.13 -3.43
N LYS A 384 -21.38 18.33 -3.71
CA LYS A 384 -22.65 18.86 -3.21
C LYS A 384 -23.87 18.10 -3.77
N ASN A 385 -23.67 17.26 -4.79
CA ASN A 385 -24.70 16.48 -5.45
C ASN A 385 -24.16 15.10 -5.88
N PRO A 386 -24.62 14.00 -5.31
CA PRO A 386 -24.27 12.64 -5.75
C PRO A 386 -24.57 12.39 -7.23
N GLU A 387 -25.57 13.07 -7.79
CA GLU A 387 -25.97 13.00 -9.21
C GLU A 387 -24.83 13.38 -10.17
N ASN A 388 -23.89 14.25 -9.76
CA ASN A 388 -22.74 14.62 -10.61
C ASN A 388 -21.75 13.47 -10.79
N ILE A 389 -21.56 12.62 -9.77
CA ILE A 389 -20.65 11.46 -9.88
C ILE A 389 -21.27 10.42 -10.82
N GLU A 390 -22.57 10.17 -10.71
CA GLU A 390 -23.27 9.24 -11.60
C GLU A 390 -23.22 9.72 -13.06
N GLY A 391 -23.36 11.02 -13.30
CA GLY A 391 -23.18 11.62 -14.64
C GLY A 391 -21.78 11.38 -15.19
N ILE A 392 -20.74 11.56 -14.39
CA ILE A 392 -19.34 11.30 -14.79
C ILE A 392 -19.12 9.82 -15.10
N LEU A 393 -19.65 8.93 -14.26
CA LEU A 393 -19.54 7.48 -14.49
C LEU A 393 -20.28 7.08 -15.78
N LEU A 394 -21.42 7.71 -16.07
CA LEU A 394 -22.14 7.49 -17.31
C LEU A 394 -21.32 7.91 -18.53
N ASP A 395 -20.66 9.08 -18.49
CA ASP A 395 -19.77 9.53 -19.57
C ASP A 395 -18.59 8.59 -19.80
N ILE A 396 -18.05 8.02 -18.72
CA ILE A 396 -16.98 7.01 -18.84
C ILE A 396 -17.52 5.74 -19.50
N LYS A 397 -18.68 5.24 -19.06
CA LYS A 397 -19.32 4.06 -19.66
C LYS A 397 -19.63 4.29 -21.15
N GLN A 398 -20.15 5.44 -21.50
CA GLN A 398 -20.39 5.79 -22.90
C GLN A 398 -19.09 5.77 -23.72
N SER A 399 -17.98 6.26 -23.15
CA SER A 399 -16.67 6.21 -23.83
C SER A 399 -16.13 4.78 -24.00
N MET A 400 -16.52 3.84 -23.13
CA MET A 400 -16.22 2.43 -23.28
C MET A 400 -17.03 1.80 -24.43
N GLU A 401 -18.31 2.16 -24.53
CA GLU A 401 -19.20 1.68 -25.60
C GLU A 401 -18.78 2.21 -26.97
N ASP A 402 -18.39 3.48 -27.05
CA ASP A 402 -17.95 4.15 -28.29
C ASP A 402 -16.60 3.60 -28.81
N ASN A 403 -15.85 2.87 -28.01
CA ASN A 403 -14.58 2.24 -28.38
C ASN A 403 -14.78 0.72 -28.57
N GLU A 404 -14.92 0.27 -29.81
CA GLU A 404 -15.21 -1.12 -30.16
C GLU A 404 -14.19 -2.10 -29.55
N THR A 405 -12.89 -1.79 -29.61
CA THR A 405 -11.85 -2.66 -29.05
C THR A 405 -11.96 -2.78 -27.52
N TRP A 406 -12.26 -1.68 -26.88
CA TRP A 406 -12.42 -1.67 -25.41
C TRP A 406 -13.68 -2.41 -25.01
N PHE A 407 -14.79 -2.16 -25.72
CA PHE A 407 -16.07 -2.80 -25.45
C PHE A 407 -16.02 -4.33 -25.60
N GLU A 408 -15.34 -4.83 -26.63
CA GLU A 408 -15.12 -6.27 -26.79
C GLU A 408 -14.26 -6.87 -25.65
N SER A 409 -13.22 -6.16 -25.20
CA SER A 409 -12.43 -6.59 -24.05
C SER A 409 -13.23 -6.67 -22.74
N LEU A 410 -14.23 -5.78 -22.58
CA LEU A 410 -15.12 -5.80 -21.42
C LEU A 410 -16.09 -6.98 -21.44
N LYS A 411 -16.57 -7.37 -22.63
CA LYS A 411 -17.40 -8.57 -22.79
C LYS A 411 -16.63 -9.83 -22.40
N GLU A 412 -15.42 -9.97 -22.90
CA GLU A 412 -14.53 -11.09 -22.54
C GLU A 412 -14.25 -11.12 -21.02
N LYS A 413 -14.00 -9.96 -20.43
CA LYS A 413 -13.78 -9.81 -18.99
C LYS A 413 -15.02 -10.20 -18.18
N ALA A 414 -16.21 -9.87 -18.66
CA ALA A 414 -17.49 -10.21 -18.03
C ALA A 414 -17.71 -11.73 -18.04
N GLU A 415 -17.51 -12.37 -19.18
CA GLU A 415 -17.59 -13.83 -19.31
C GLU A 415 -16.58 -14.55 -18.38
N ASN A 416 -15.32 -14.11 -18.38
CA ASN A 416 -14.27 -14.68 -17.54
C ASN A 416 -14.53 -14.52 -16.04
N LYS A 417 -15.23 -13.46 -15.63
CA LYS A 417 -15.58 -13.21 -14.21
C LYS A 417 -16.95 -13.76 -13.80
N GLY A 418 -17.75 -14.26 -14.74
CA GLY A 418 -19.14 -14.69 -14.48
C GLY A 418 -20.03 -13.53 -14.03
N LYS A 419 -19.77 -12.31 -14.50
CA LYS A 419 -20.53 -11.07 -14.21
C LYS A 419 -21.27 -10.57 -15.45
N THR A 420 -22.27 -9.73 -15.23
CA THR A 420 -22.90 -9.02 -16.34
C THR A 420 -21.95 -7.97 -16.93
N LEU A 421 -22.11 -7.63 -18.20
CA LEU A 421 -21.33 -6.58 -18.85
C LEU A 421 -21.49 -5.23 -18.13
N GLU A 422 -22.72 -4.91 -17.68
CA GLU A 422 -23.01 -3.69 -16.95
C GLU A 422 -22.27 -3.61 -15.61
N GLU A 423 -22.20 -4.70 -14.84
CA GLU A 423 -21.42 -4.76 -13.59
C GLU A 423 -19.93 -4.54 -13.85
N VAL A 424 -19.38 -5.11 -14.93
CA VAL A 424 -17.97 -4.92 -15.27
C VAL A 424 -17.70 -3.50 -15.75
N MET A 425 -18.59 -2.93 -16.53
CA MET A 425 -18.49 -1.53 -16.97
C MET A 425 -18.57 -0.57 -15.78
N ASP A 426 -19.45 -0.82 -14.81
CA ASP A 426 -19.55 -0.01 -13.59
C ASP A 426 -18.27 -0.10 -12.74
N GLU A 427 -17.74 -1.31 -12.53
CA GLU A 427 -16.47 -1.51 -11.84
C GLU A 427 -15.32 -0.77 -12.52
N ASP A 428 -15.20 -0.89 -13.84
CA ASP A 428 -14.11 -0.27 -14.59
C ASP A 428 -14.29 1.25 -14.70
N ALA A 429 -15.51 1.77 -14.82
CA ALA A 429 -15.77 3.21 -14.78
C ALA A 429 -15.39 3.82 -13.44
N ARG A 430 -15.79 3.19 -12.33
CA ARG A 430 -15.39 3.60 -10.97
C ARG A 430 -13.89 3.52 -10.78
N TYR A 431 -13.25 2.45 -11.26
CA TYR A 431 -11.80 2.30 -11.20
C TYR A 431 -11.08 3.43 -11.93
N LEU A 432 -11.48 3.75 -13.17
CA LEU A 432 -10.87 4.81 -13.97
C LEU A 432 -11.09 6.20 -13.37
N PHE A 433 -12.32 6.47 -12.92
CA PHE A 433 -12.63 7.70 -12.20
C PHE A 433 -11.75 7.86 -10.97
N ASN A 434 -11.61 6.79 -10.18
CA ASN A 434 -10.80 6.76 -8.97
C ASN A 434 -9.29 6.95 -9.24
N GLN A 435 -8.80 6.50 -10.39
CA GLN A 435 -7.41 6.72 -10.78
C GLN A 435 -7.10 8.19 -11.12
N ASN A 436 -8.03 8.90 -11.74
CA ASN A 436 -7.81 10.29 -12.13
C ASN A 436 -9.12 11.11 -12.10
N PRO A 437 -9.68 11.40 -10.92
CA PRO A 437 -10.95 12.11 -10.77
C PRO A 437 -10.94 13.48 -11.44
N GLU A 438 -9.83 14.24 -11.30
CA GLU A 438 -9.71 15.60 -11.86
C GLU A 438 -9.87 15.59 -13.39
N LYS A 439 -9.31 14.59 -14.06
CA LYS A 439 -9.41 14.43 -15.52
C LYS A 439 -10.87 14.23 -15.96
N TYR A 440 -11.57 13.33 -15.28
CA TYR A 440 -12.94 12.98 -15.67
C TYR A 440 -13.95 14.04 -15.27
N MET A 441 -13.74 14.73 -14.16
CA MET A 441 -14.53 15.89 -13.77
C MET A 441 -14.37 17.05 -14.74
N LEU A 442 -13.12 17.35 -15.13
CA LEU A 442 -12.85 18.38 -16.15
C LEU A 442 -13.52 18.03 -17.46
N ARG A 443 -13.39 16.79 -17.93
CA ARG A 443 -14.01 16.33 -19.16
C ARG A 443 -15.54 16.46 -19.10
N HIS A 444 -16.17 16.03 -18.02
CA HIS A 444 -17.62 16.15 -17.81
C HIS A 444 -18.06 17.62 -17.81
N ALA A 445 -17.33 18.50 -17.11
CA ALA A 445 -17.62 19.93 -17.10
C ALA A 445 -17.51 20.56 -18.50
N VAL A 446 -16.48 20.18 -19.27
CA VAL A 446 -16.31 20.62 -20.67
C VAL A 446 -17.51 20.19 -21.52
N GLU A 447 -17.93 18.95 -21.44
CA GLU A 447 -19.09 18.47 -22.22
C GLU A 447 -20.39 19.14 -21.78
N GLN A 448 -20.61 19.39 -20.49
CA GLN A 448 -21.76 20.15 -20.00
C GLN A 448 -21.79 21.58 -20.55
N ILE A 449 -20.65 22.28 -20.58
CA ILE A 449 -20.55 23.63 -21.15
C ILE A 449 -20.81 23.60 -22.66
N LYS A 450 -20.20 22.64 -23.38
CA LYS A 450 -20.46 22.47 -24.84
C LYS A 450 -21.94 22.21 -25.12
N GLN A 451 -22.61 21.43 -24.26
CA GLN A 451 -24.03 21.20 -24.39
C GLN A 451 -24.86 22.48 -24.12
N ALA A 452 -24.46 23.28 -23.13
CA ALA A 452 -25.09 24.58 -22.88
C ALA A 452 -24.86 25.55 -24.05
N MET A 453 -23.66 25.56 -24.65
CA MET A 453 -23.36 26.33 -25.87
C MET A 453 -24.29 25.94 -27.03
N ARG A 454 -24.47 24.63 -27.29
CA ARG A 454 -25.37 24.14 -28.35
C ARG A 454 -26.84 24.50 -28.08
N ASN A 455 -27.25 24.53 -26.83
CA ASN A 455 -28.64 24.82 -26.44
C ASN A 455 -28.97 26.32 -26.36
N THR A 456 -27.97 27.21 -26.53
CA THR A 456 -28.13 28.67 -26.50
C THR A 456 -27.83 29.23 -27.89
N PRO A 457 -28.84 29.52 -28.71
CA PRO A 457 -28.67 29.89 -30.13
C PRO A 457 -27.71 31.08 -30.34
N GLU A 458 -27.85 32.16 -29.55
CA GLU A 458 -27.03 33.34 -29.66
C GLU A 458 -25.54 33.04 -29.36
N TRP A 459 -25.27 32.11 -28.41
CA TRP A 459 -23.91 31.69 -28.10
C TRP A 459 -23.33 30.81 -29.21
N TYR A 460 -24.11 29.85 -29.68
CA TYR A 460 -23.70 28.94 -30.75
C TYR A 460 -23.39 29.70 -32.07
N ASP A 461 -24.22 30.70 -32.44
CA ASP A 461 -24.00 31.53 -33.63
C ASP A 461 -22.68 32.32 -33.53
N GLY A 462 -22.38 32.89 -32.35
CA GLY A 462 -21.09 33.55 -32.11
C GLY A 462 -19.88 32.60 -32.20
N LEU A 463 -20.00 31.34 -31.75
CA LEU A 463 -18.98 30.33 -31.90
C LEU A 463 -18.80 29.90 -33.37
N MET A 464 -19.87 29.81 -34.13
CA MET A 464 -19.83 29.53 -35.58
C MET A 464 -19.09 30.63 -36.35
N GLU A 465 -19.33 31.90 -36.01
CA GLU A 465 -18.57 33.03 -36.59
C GLU A 465 -17.07 32.94 -36.23
N LYS A 466 -16.75 32.62 -34.97
CA LYS A 466 -15.36 32.45 -34.51
C LYS A 466 -14.69 31.28 -35.24
N ALA A 467 -15.39 30.17 -35.43
CA ALA A 467 -14.89 29.01 -36.16
C ALA A 467 -14.55 29.37 -37.62
N GLN A 468 -15.46 30.12 -38.30
CA GLN A 468 -15.21 30.60 -39.66
C GLN A 468 -14.00 31.56 -39.75
N GLN A 469 -13.86 32.47 -38.77
CA GLN A 469 -12.73 33.42 -38.72
C GLN A 469 -11.37 32.76 -38.45
N THR A 470 -11.38 31.69 -37.62
CA THR A 470 -10.15 30.99 -37.23
C THR A 470 -9.80 29.80 -38.13
N GLY A 471 -10.74 29.35 -38.98
CA GLY A 471 -10.59 28.15 -39.81
C GLY A 471 -10.59 26.84 -39.03
N LYS A 472 -11.05 26.87 -37.78
CA LYS A 472 -11.15 25.69 -36.90
C LYS A 472 -12.52 25.01 -37.02
N ASN A 473 -12.56 23.73 -36.60
CA ASN A 473 -13.84 23.04 -36.44
C ASN A 473 -14.61 23.65 -35.26
N ILE A 474 -15.94 23.70 -35.35
CA ILE A 474 -16.80 24.24 -34.29
C ILE A 474 -16.63 23.50 -32.98
N GLU A 475 -16.41 22.17 -33.02
CA GLU A 475 -16.15 21.37 -31.81
C GLU A 475 -14.84 21.78 -31.11
N GLU A 476 -13.79 22.06 -31.89
CA GLU A 476 -12.49 22.55 -31.33
C GLU A 476 -12.67 23.93 -30.68
N VAL A 477 -13.42 24.82 -31.31
CA VAL A 477 -13.70 26.16 -30.77
C VAL A 477 -14.51 26.07 -29.47
N MET A 478 -15.53 25.22 -29.45
CA MET A 478 -16.35 24.97 -28.25
C MET A 478 -15.52 24.41 -27.11
N GLU A 479 -14.61 23.46 -27.39
CA GLU A 479 -13.73 22.87 -26.39
C GLU A 479 -12.73 23.90 -25.82
N GLU A 480 -12.09 24.68 -26.68
CA GLU A 480 -11.19 25.76 -26.27
C GLU A 480 -11.90 26.80 -25.38
N ASP A 481 -13.12 27.24 -25.78
CA ASP A 481 -13.90 28.19 -25.00
C ASP A 481 -14.41 27.60 -23.70
N ALA A 482 -14.80 26.33 -23.67
CA ALA A 482 -15.18 25.64 -22.44
C ALA A 482 -14.01 25.55 -21.45
N ILE A 483 -12.84 25.14 -21.93
CA ILE A 483 -11.60 25.09 -21.11
C ILE A 483 -11.23 26.49 -20.60
N TYR A 484 -11.36 27.54 -21.46
CA TYR A 484 -11.11 28.90 -21.06
C TYR A 484 -12.03 29.35 -19.91
N LEU A 485 -13.33 29.09 -20.01
CA LEU A 485 -14.32 29.43 -18.98
C LEU A 485 -14.04 28.69 -17.66
N ILE A 486 -13.71 27.41 -17.74
CA ILE A 486 -13.34 26.62 -16.56
C ILE A 486 -12.09 27.21 -15.88
N ASN A 487 -11.08 27.60 -16.65
CA ASN A 487 -9.85 28.20 -16.10
C ASN A 487 -10.08 29.57 -15.46
N GLN A 488 -11.08 30.35 -15.91
CA GLN A 488 -11.44 31.62 -15.31
C GLN A 488 -12.22 31.47 -14.00
N GLU A 489 -13.17 30.53 -13.95
CA GLU A 489 -14.05 30.32 -12.80
C GLU A 489 -14.15 28.81 -12.46
N PRO A 490 -13.05 28.14 -12.04
CA PRO A 490 -13.05 26.70 -11.82
C PRO A 490 -14.07 26.26 -10.77
N GLU A 491 -14.30 27.06 -9.74
CA GLU A 491 -15.26 26.76 -8.67
C GLU A 491 -16.73 26.80 -9.14
N LYS A 492 -17.00 27.42 -10.27
CA LYS A 492 -18.35 27.51 -10.85
C LYS A 492 -18.69 26.29 -11.71
N TYR A 493 -17.73 25.82 -12.47
CA TYR A 493 -17.90 24.78 -13.48
C TYR A 493 -17.44 23.41 -13.04
N ILE A 494 -16.30 23.35 -12.39
CA ILE A 494 -15.86 22.16 -11.67
C ILE A 494 -16.33 22.39 -10.22
N ARG A 495 -17.56 22.02 -9.93
CA ARG A 495 -18.06 22.02 -8.54
C ARG A 495 -17.42 20.87 -7.80
N ILE A 496 -16.19 21.14 -7.36
CA ILE A 496 -15.45 20.31 -6.42
C ILE A 496 -15.91 20.66 -5.01
#